data_b0f7bcb242ede7eb5f6375b8004a3f4b
#
_entry.id   b0f7bcb242ede7eb5f6375b8004a3f4b
#
_cell.length_a   1.000
_cell.length_b   1.000
_cell.length_c   1.000
_cell.angle_alpha   90.00
_cell.angle_beta   90.00
_cell.angle_gamma   90.00
#
_symmetry.space_group_name_H-M   'P 1'
#
loop_
_entity.id
_entity.type
_entity.pdbx_description
1 polymer ?
#
loop_
_entity_poly.entity_id
_entity_poly.type
_entity_poly.pdbx_seq_one_letter_code
_entity_poly.pdbx_strand_id
1 'polypeptide(L)'
;MKLDNFVASSDIYDVYESDGMAVRIYKKPEYKEKCLYAALTHARVETTLGNSFIKMPVLHEVSFIDGKWAITMDFIKGKTLQQLMDENPDKKDTYLNQFIDIQCEIHAQYMPLLSKLKDKMARQIKTLGQIDEIKKYELLTRLDLSLIHI
;
A
#
# COMPACT_ATOMS: atom_id res chain seq x y z
N MET A 1 -6.12 -13.18 -20.48
CA MET A 1 -6.14 -13.58 -19.08
C MET A 1 -7.59 -13.69 -18.64
N LYS A 2 -8.03 -14.82 -18.10
CA LYS A 2 -9.41 -14.99 -17.63
C LYS A 2 -9.46 -14.54 -16.17
N LEU A 3 -10.26 -13.54 -15.85
CA LEU A 3 -10.44 -13.05 -14.48
C LEU A 3 -11.50 -13.90 -13.82
N ASP A 4 -11.10 -14.98 -13.16
CA ASP A 4 -12.05 -16.02 -12.76
C ASP A 4 -12.72 -15.75 -11.41
N ASN A 5 -11.99 -15.29 -10.39
CA ASN A 5 -12.53 -15.13 -9.04
C ASN A 5 -12.37 -13.70 -8.53
N PHE A 6 -13.48 -13.01 -8.31
CA PHE A 6 -13.48 -11.72 -7.63
C PHE A 6 -13.12 -11.90 -6.14
N VAL A 7 -12.14 -11.12 -5.65
CA VAL A 7 -11.65 -11.20 -4.26
C VAL A 7 -12.07 -9.98 -3.44
N ALA A 8 -11.84 -8.78 -3.96
CA ALA A 8 -12.09 -7.53 -3.23
C ALA A 8 -12.23 -6.33 -4.17
N SER A 9 -12.87 -5.27 -3.69
CA SER A 9 -13.01 -3.99 -4.40
C SER A 9 -12.68 -2.82 -3.50
N SER A 10 -12.12 -1.78 -4.09
CA SER A 10 -11.95 -0.44 -3.50
C SER A 10 -12.49 0.62 -4.49
N ASP A 11 -12.44 1.90 -4.10
CA ASP A 11 -12.85 3.00 -5.00
C ASP A 11 -11.95 3.12 -6.25
N ILE A 12 -10.73 2.59 -6.19
CA ILE A 12 -9.68 2.80 -7.18
C ILE A 12 -9.44 1.55 -8.03
N TYR A 13 -9.52 0.35 -7.46
CA TYR A 13 -9.21 -0.91 -8.12
C TYR A 13 -10.08 -2.06 -7.63
N ASP A 14 -10.18 -3.09 -8.44
CA ASP A 14 -10.73 -4.40 -8.10
C ASP A 14 -9.61 -5.43 -8.06
N VAL A 15 -9.74 -6.46 -7.23
CA VAL A 15 -8.77 -7.54 -7.10
C VAL A 15 -9.45 -8.85 -7.48
N TYR A 16 -8.79 -9.61 -8.34
CA TYR A 16 -9.21 -10.94 -8.80
C TYR A 16 -8.12 -11.96 -8.48
N GLU A 17 -8.52 -13.19 -8.24
CA GLU A 17 -7.62 -14.34 -8.28
C GLU A 17 -7.72 -14.97 -9.68
N SER A 18 -6.55 -15.23 -10.30
CA SER A 18 -6.46 -15.90 -11.58
C SER A 18 -5.18 -16.72 -11.61
N ASP A 19 -5.27 -18.02 -11.87
CA ASP A 19 -4.13 -18.95 -11.96
C ASP A 19 -3.19 -18.90 -10.74
N GLY A 20 -3.73 -18.72 -9.54
CA GLY A 20 -2.96 -18.63 -8.30
C GLY A 20 -2.27 -17.27 -8.08
N MET A 21 -2.57 -16.28 -8.92
CA MET A 21 -2.08 -14.91 -8.83
C MET A 21 -3.19 -13.96 -8.37
N ALA A 22 -2.82 -12.90 -7.67
CA ALA A 22 -3.67 -11.75 -7.42
C ALA A 22 -3.49 -10.71 -8.51
N VAL A 23 -4.57 -10.36 -9.20
CA VAL A 23 -4.59 -9.35 -10.24
C VAL A 23 -5.37 -8.14 -9.75
N ARG A 24 -4.67 -7.04 -9.52
CA ARG A 24 -5.27 -5.75 -9.13
C ARG A 24 -5.51 -4.92 -10.37
N ILE A 25 -6.77 -4.69 -10.75
CA ILE A 25 -7.15 -3.93 -11.93
C ILE A 25 -7.67 -2.55 -11.52
N TYR A 26 -7.05 -1.51 -12.02
CA TYR A 26 -7.46 -0.13 -11.78
C TYR A 26 -8.71 0.21 -12.60
N LYS A 27 -9.71 0.81 -11.94
CA LYS A 27 -11.05 1.03 -12.53
C LYS A 27 -11.06 2.01 -13.70
N LYS A 28 -10.09 2.94 -13.74
CA LYS A 28 -10.01 3.98 -14.77
C LYS A 28 -8.63 4.01 -15.45
N PRO A 29 -8.56 4.23 -16.76
CA PRO A 29 -7.28 4.36 -17.48
C PRO A 29 -6.38 5.47 -16.94
N GLU A 30 -6.98 6.58 -16.45
CA GLU A 30 -6.27 7.74 -15.88
C GLU A 30 -5.51 7.38 -14.59
N TYR A 31 -5.77 6.23 -13.99
CA TYR A 31 -5.05 5.76 -12.81
C TYR A 31 -3.67 5.16 -13.10
N LYS A 32 -3.11 5.39 -14.31
CA LYS A 32 -1.76 4.96 -14.71
C LYS A 32 -0.71 5.31 -13.65
N GLU A 33 -0.63 6.58 -13.27
CA GLU A 33 0.37 7.03 -12.29
C GLU A 33 0.18 6.36 -10.92
N LYS A 34 -1.06 6.17 -10.49
CA LYS A 34 -1.37 5.47 -9.24
C LYS A 34 -0.93 4.01 -9.30
N CYS A 35 -1.17 3.34 -10.43
CA CYS A 35 -0.73 1.96 -10.66
C CYS A 35 0.79 1.84 -10.62
N LEU A 36 1.49 2.64 -11.42
CA LEU A 36 2.96 2.61 -11.50
C LEU A 36 3.61 2.97 -10.16
N TYR A 37 3.08 3.98 -9.45
CA TYR A 37 3.59 4.36 -8.13
C TYR A 37 3.37 3.24 -7.10
N ALA A 38 2.22 2.57 -7.12
CA ALA A 38 1.94 1.45 -6.24
C ALA A 38 2.88 0.27 -6.50
N ALA A 39 3.10 -0.08 -7.78
CA ALA A 39 4.02 -1.14 -8.16
C ALA A 39 5.46 -0.84 -7.75
N LEU A 40 5.95 0.39 -8.00
CA LEU A 40 7.28 0.82 -7.60
C LEU A 40 7.46 0.78 -6.08
N THR A 41 6.46 1.27 -5.34
CA THR A 41 6.49 1.24 -3.87
C THR A 41 6.51 -0.20 -3.36
N HIS A 42 5.69 -1.08 -3.94
CA HIS A 42 5.64 -2.50 -3.60
C HIS A 42 7.01 -3.16 -3.80
N ALA A 43 7.64 -3.00 -4.97
CA ALA A 43 8.96 -3.57 -5.27
C ALA A 43 10.06 -3.07 -4.31
N ARG A 44 10.02 -1.80 -3.91
CA ARG A 44 10.96 -1.24 -2.93
C ARG A 44 10.79 -1.85 -1.54
N VAL A 45 9.55 -2.02 -1.10
CA VAL A 45 9.25 -2.65 0.19
C VAL A 45 9.61 -4.13 0.18
N GLU A 46 9.27 -4.85 -0.90
CA GLU A 46 9.62 -6.25 -1.10
C GLU A 46 11.13 -6.48 -0.98
N THR A 47 11.94 -5.65 -1.66
CA THR A 47 13.40 -5.71 -1.57
C THR A 47 13.91 -5.50 -0.14
N THR A 48 13.32 -4.59 0.62
CA THR A 48 13.74 -4.28 1.99
C THR A 48 13.31 -5.38 2.97
N LEU A 49 12.09 -5.91 2.84
CA LEU A 49 11.56 -6.95 3.72
C LEU A 49 12.07 -8.36 3.39
N GLY A 50 12.85 -8.54 2.32
CA GLY A 50 13.33 -9.85 1.89
C GLY A 50 14.06 -10.67 2.96
N ASN A 51 14.68 -10.00 3.95
CA ASN A 51 15.37 -10.61 5.09
C ASN A 51 14.53 -10.61 6.39
N SER A 52 13.32 -10.09 6.36
CA SER A 52 12.40 -10.05 7.50
C SER A 52 11.58 -11.35 7.60
N PHE A 53 11.01 -11.63 8.79
CA PHE A 53 10.03 -12.71 8.93
C PHE A 53 8.69 -12.40 8.23
N ILE A 54 8.45 -11.14 7.87
CA ILE A 54 7.23 -10.72 7.17
C ILE A 54 7.31 -11.18 5.72
N LYS A 55 6.29 -11.91 5.29
CA LYS A 55 6.16 -12.34 3.89
C LYS A 55 5.25 -11.38 3.14
N MET A 56 5.74 -10.93 1.98
CA MET A 56 4.96 -10.13 1.04
C MET A 56 4.70 -10.93 -0.23
N PRO A 57 3.58 -10.63 -0.94
CA PRO A 57 3.40 -11.14 -2.30
C PRO A 57 4.52 -10.64 -3.21
N VAL A 58 5.12 -11.51 -4.00
CA VAL A 58 6.08 -11.10 -5.03
C VAL A 58 5.33 -10.36 -6.14
N LEU A 59 5.84 -9.20 -6.56
CA LEU A 59 5.28 -8.46 -7.69
C LEU A 59 5.87 -9.01 -8.98
N HIS A 60 5.02 -9.49 -9.90
CA HIS A 60 5.45 -10.10 -11.15
C HIS A 60 5.46 -9.13 -12.32
N GLU A 61 4.35 -8.40 -12.52
CA GLU A 61 4.26 -7.50 -13.66
C GLU A 61 3.28 -6.34 -13.44
N VAL A 62 3.47 -5.30 -14.25
CA VAL A 62 2.48 -4.26 -14.50
C VAL A 62 2.06 -4.36 -15.95
N SER A 63 0.77 -4.51 -16.21
CA SER A 63 0.21 -4.75 -17.54
C SER A 63 -0.94 -3.81 -17.84
N PHE A 64 -1.37 -3.81 -19.11
CA PHE A 64 -2.52 -3.06 -19.57
C PHE A 64 -3.53 -4.04 -20.18
N ILE A 65 -4.61 -4.31 -19.48
CA ILE A 65 -5.61 -5.34 -19.80
C ILE A 65 -6.95 -4.65 -20.05
N ASP A 66 -7.53 -4.88 -21.23
CA ASP A 66 -8.85 -4.35 -21.64
C ASP A 66 -9.02 -2.84 -21.38
N GLY A 67 -7.98 -2.06 -21.71
CA GLY A 67 -7.99 -0.61 -21.53
C GLY A 67 -7.74 -0.13 -20.10
N LYS A 68 -7.32 -1.01 -19.19
CA LYS A 68 -7.09 -0.70 -17.77
C LYS A 68 -5.70 -1.15 -17.33
N TRP A 69 -5.10 -0.40 -16.41
CA TRP A 69 -3.84 -0.76 -15.79
C TRP A 69 -4.04 -1.85 -14.74
N ALA A 70 -3.14 -2.80 -14.70
CA ALA A 70 -3.17 -3.91 -13.75
C ALA A 70 -1.79 -4.17 -13.13
N ILE A 71 -1.81 -4.71 -11.91
CA ILE A 71 -0.64 -5.23 -11.20
C ILE A 71 -0.92 -6.70 -10.90
N THR A 72 -0.02 -7.58 -11.31
CA THR A 72 -0.07 -9.01 -11.00
C THR A 72 0.98 -9.34 -9.94
N MET A 73 0.56 -10.04 -8.90
CA MET A 73 1.40 -10.46 -7.78
C MET A 73 0.97 -11.84 -7.25
N ASP A 74 1.76 -12.44 -6.37
CA ASP A 74 1.36 -13.68 -5.71
C ASP A 74 0.01 -13.55 -5.00
N PHE A 75 -0.81 -14.59 -5.07
CA PHE A 75 -2.02 -14.68 -4.26
C PHE A 75 -1.71 -15.42 -2.96
N ILE A 76 -1.70 -14.69 -1.83
CA ILE A 76 -1.50 -15.29 -0.52
C ILE A 76 -2.83 -15.83 -0.01
N LYS A 77 -2.93 -17.17 0.07
CA LYS A 77 -4.09 -17.85 0.66
C LYS A 77 -3.97 -17.81 2.18
N GLY A 78 -5.00 -17.28 2.85
CA GLY A 78 -5.00 -17.19 4.30
C GLY A 78 -6.22 -16.47 4.84
N LYS A 79 -6.33 -16.42 6.16
CA LYS A 79 -7.33 -15.64 6.89
C LYS A 79 -6.70 -14.35 7.40
N THR A 80 -7.48 -13.29 7.41
CA THR A 80 -7.05 -12.05 8.06
C THR A 80 -7.01 -12.23 9.58
N LEU A 81 -6.21 -11.42 10.28
CA LEU A 81 -6.20 -11.43 11.75
C LEU A 81 -7.60 -11.14 12.32
N GLN A 82 -8.39 -10.29 11.67
CA GLN A 82 -9.78 -10.03 12.07
C GLN A 82 -10.62 -11.31 12.02
N GLN A 83 -10.58 -12.04 10.92
CA GLN A 83 -11.29 -13.32 10.79
C GLN A 83 -10.85 -14.33 11.85
N LEU A 84 -9.56 -14.40 12.14
CA LEU A 84 -9.02 -15.30 13.17
C LEU A 84 -9.50 -14.90 14.57
N MET A 85 -9.59 -13.60 14.88
CA MET A 85 -10.12 -13.10 16.14
C MET A 85 -11.62 -13.38 16.29
N ASP A 86 -12.38 -13.23 15.20
CA ASP A 86 -13.83 -13.49 15.19
C ASP A 86 -14.13 -14.99 15.35
N GLU A 87 -13.33 -15.86 14.74
CA GLU A 87 -13.46 -17.32 14.87
C GLU A 87 -12.95 -17.87 16.22
N ASN A 88 -12.00 -17.18 16.85
CA ASN A 88 -11.34 -17.62 18.09
C ASN A 88 -11.25 -16.45 19.09
N PRO A 89 -12.37 -16.02 19.69
CA PRO A 89 -12.39 -14.86 20.60
C PRO A 89 -11.49 -15.02 21.82
N ASP A 90 -11.28 -16.25 22.29
CA ASP A 90 -10.40 -16.64 23.39
C ASP A 90 -8.91 -16.38 23.09
N LYS A 91 -8.52 -16.28 21.82
CA LYS A 91 -7.13 -16.00 21.37
C LYS A 91 -6.92 -14.56 20.90
N LYS A 92 -7.87 -13.68 21.15
CA LYS A 92 -7.83 -12.30 20.66
C LYS A 92 -6.53 -11.59 21.06
N ASP A 93 -6.09 -11.72 22.30
CA ASP A 93 -4.86 -11.09 22.79
C ASP A 93 -3.61 -11.63 22.08
N THR A 94 -3.61 -12.93 21.76
CA THR A 94 -2.51 -13.54 21.00
C THR A 94 -2.42 -12.92 19.59
N TYR A 95 -3.54 -12.74 18.91
CA TYR A 95 -3.57 -12.14 17.56
C TYR A 95 -3.25 -10.64 17.60
N LEU A 96 -3.66 -9.92 18.64
CA LEU A 96 -3.26 -8.52 18.84
C LEU A 96 -1.76 -8.37 19.06
N ASN A 97 -1.15 -9.26 19.86
CA ASN A 97 0.30 -9.26 20.05
C ASN A 97 1.03 -9.55 18.72
N GLN A 98 0.57 -10.53 17.93
CA GLN A 98 1.13 -10.78 16.60
C GLN A 98 1.03 -9.54 15.69
N PHE A 99 -0.09 -8.83 15.73
CA PHE A 99 -0.23 -7.57 14.98
C PHE A 99 0.78 -6.52 15.43
N ILE A 100 0.99 -6.38 16.75
CA ILE A 100 1.98 -5.44 17.32
C ILE A 100 3.40 -5.84 16.88
N ASP A 101 3.75 -7.12 16.94
CA ASP A 101 5.06 -7.63 16.52
C ASP A 101 5.33 -7.32 15.05
N ILE A 102 4.33 -7.53 14.17
CA ILE A 102 4.42 -7.17 12.75
C ILE A 102 4.63 -5.66 12.57
N GLN A 103 3.88 -4.81 13.31
CA GLN A 103 4.04 -3.37 13.24
C GLN A 103 5.43 -2.93 13.71
N CYS A 104 5.92 -3.48 14.80
CA CYS A 104 7.27 -3.21 15.30
C CYS A 104 8.34 -3.59 14.28
N GLU A 105 8.23 -4.75 13.64
CA GLU A 105 9.15 -5.19 12.60
C GLU A 105 9.13 -4.24 11.39
N ILE A 106 7.95 -3.84 10.91
CA ILE A 106 7.83 -2.89 9.79
C ILE A 106 8.48 -1.55 10.14
N HIS A 107 8.22 -1.04 11.36
CA HIS A 107 8.78 0.25 11.81
C HIS A 107 10.29 0.20 12.06
N ALA A 108 10.85 -0.98 12.34
CA ALA A 108 12.29 -1.16 12.50
C ALA A 108 13.04 -1.15 11.15
N GLN A 109 12.34 -1.29 10.02
CA GLN A 109 12.98 -1.31 8.70
C GLN A 109 13.42 0.07 8.26
N TYR A 110 14.64 0.16 7.76
CA TYR A 110 15.15 1.36 7.11
C TYR A 110 14.86 1.30 5.61
N MET A 111 13.95 2.17 5.14
CA MET A 111 13.46 2.18 3.75
C MET A 111 13.76 3.54 3.05
N PRO A 112 15.02 3.84 2.73
CA PRO A 112 15.41 5.15 2.21
C PRO A 112 14.83 5.48 0.83
N LEU A 113 14.41 4.46 0.08
CA LEU A 113 13.82 4.63 -1.24
C LEU A 113 12.32 4.95 -1.21
N LEU A 114 11.67 4.86 -0.05
CA LEU A 114 10.27 5.26 0.09
C LEU A 114 10.18 6.78 0.25
N SER A 115 9.15 7.35 -0.37
CA SER A 115 8.86 8.78 -0.20
C SER A 115 8.41 9.05 1.23
N LYS A 116 9.09 9.94 1.93
CA LYS A 116 8.67 10.36 3.27
C LYS A 116 7.31 11.04 3.21
N LEU A 117 6.46 10.76 4.20
CA LEU A 117 5.13 11.37 4.29
C LEU A 117 5.22 12.90 4.31
N LYS A 118 6.19 13.45 5.02
CA LYS A 118 6.46 14.89 5.10
C LYS A 118 6.70 15.51 3.72
N ASP A 119 7.52 14.87 2.87
CA ASP A 119 7.80 15.34 1.51
C ASP A 119 6.56 15.27 0.61
N LYS A 120 5.74 14.22 0.79
CA LYS A 120 4.46 14.08 0.08
C LYS A 120 3.50 15.20 0.46
N MET A 121 3.35 15.47 1.76
CA MET A 121 2.50 16.55 2.26
C MET A 121 2.98 17.93 1.79
N ALA A 122 4.30 18.18 1.84
CA ALA A 122 4.88 19.43 1.35
C ALA A 122 4.57 19.67 -0.13
N ARG A 123 4.71 18.63 -0.96
CA ARG A 123 4.33 18.74 -2.39
C ARG A 123 2.84 19.03 -2.57
N GLN A 124 1.98 18.36 -1.82
CA GLN A 124 0.54 18.59 -1.89
C GLN A 124 0.17 20.02 -1.49
N ILE A 125 0.74 20.56 -0.40
CA ILE A 125 0.52 21.96 0.02
C ILE A 125 0.92 22.93 -1.09
N LYS A 126 2.09 22.74 -1.71
CA LYS A 126 2.58 23.60 -2.80
C LYS A 126 1.66 23.61 -4.02
N THR A 127 0.98 22.50 -4.31
CA THR A 127 0.10 22.36 -5.49
C THR A 127 -1.36 22.78 -5.24
N LEU A 128 -1.74 23.11 -3.99
CA LEU A 128 -3.10 23.57 -3.70
C LEU A 128 -3.36 24.93 -4.35
N GLY A 129 -4.33 24.98 -5.28
CA GLY A 129 -4.74 26.23 -5.93
C GLY A 129 -5.75 27.07 -5.14
N GLN A 130 -6.30 26.53 -4.06
CA GLN A 130 -7.40 27.13 -3.29
C GLN A 130 -6.95 28.02 -2.12
N ILE A 131 -5.66 28.04 -1.83
CA ILE A 131 -5.07 28.81 -0.72
C ILE A 131 -3.98 29.75 -1.24
N ASP A 132 -3.87 30.91 -0.59
CA ASP A 132 -2.84 31.90 -0.92
C ASP A 132 -1.41 31.45 -0.53
N GLU A 133 -0.40 32.11 -1.05
CA GLU A 133 1.01 31.76 -0.83
C GLU A 133 1.45 31.97 0.62
N ILE A 134 0.86 32.94 1.34
CA ILE A 134 1.16 33.19 2.76
C ILE A 134 0.71 31.99 3.59
N LYS A 135 -0.48 31.49 3.32
CA LYS A 135 -1.05 30.33 4.00
C LYS A 135 -0.31 29.02 3.66
N LYS A 136 0.14 28.90 2.40
CA LYS A 136 1.02 27.77 2.02
C LYS A 136 2.33 27.79 2.81
N TYR A 137 2.96 28.98 2.93
CA TYR A 137 4.18 29.15 3.70
C TYR A 137 3.98 28.78 5.18
N GLU A 138 2.91 29.26 5.81
CA GLU A 138 2.56 28.90 7.19
C GLU A 138 2.41 27.39 7.37
N LEU A 139 1.68 26.73 6.46
CA LEU A 139 1.47 25.27 6.52
C LEU A 139 2.78 24.50 6.32
N LEU A 140 3.65 24.93 5.40
CA LEU A 140 4.95 24.32 5.20
C LEU A 140 5.85 24.50 6.43
N THR A 141 5.85 25.68 7.04
CA THR A 141 6.61 25.95 8.27
C THR A 141 6.13 25.06 9.42
N ARG A 142 4.82 24.94 9.61
CA ARG A 142 4.25 24.02 10.62
C ARG A 142 4.58 22.55 10.34
N LEU A 143 4.56 22.14 9.06
CA LEU A 143 4.96 20.80 8.66
C LEU A 143 6.44 20.54 8.96
N ASP A 144 7.30 21.53 8.72
CA ASP A 144 8.75 21.43 9.02
C ASP A 144 9.06 21.31 10.51
N LEU A 145 8.32 22.03 11.33
CA LEU A 145 8.42 21.96 12.79
C LEU A 145 7.72 20.70 13.38
N SER A 146 6.93 19.98 12.59
CA SER A 146 6.24 18.78 13.06
C SER A 146 7.22 17.63 13.29
N LEU A 147 6.90 16.78 14.27
CA LEU A 147 7.65 15.55 14.56
C LEU A 147 7.30 14.38 13.61
N ILE A 148 6.68 14.66 12.46
CA ILE A 148 6.38 13.64 11.45
C ILE A 148 7.69 13.28 10.76
N HIS A 149 8.28 12.17 11.16
CA HIS A 149 9.55 11.66 10.61
C HIS A 149 9.38 10.52 9.61
N ILE A 150 8.14 10.15 9.30
CA ILE A 150 7.79 9.00 8.46
C ILE A 150 7.78 9.40 6.97
#